data_3828061948f56b616c42fe92c9559b1a
#
_entry.id   3828061948f56b616c42fe92c9559b1a
#
_cell.length_a   1.000
_cell.length_b   1.000
_cell.length_c   1.000
_cell.angle_alpha   90.00
_cell.angle_beta   90.00
_cell.angle_gamma   90.00
#
_symmetry.space_group_name_H-M   'P 1'
#
loop_
_entity.id
_entity.type
_entity.pdbx_description
1 polymer ?
#
loop_
_entity_poly.entity_id
_entity_poly.type
_entity_poly.pdbx_seq_one_letter_code
_entity_poly.pdbx_strand_id
1 'polypeptide(L)'
;MIKSRICEILGIEYPIFQGGMAWVADAELAAAVSNAGGLGLISAINAGTEAVRNEIRKCKTLTDKPFGVNIMLQAPNAAEIADMIVEEGVKIVTTGAGSPAKYLPMWKENGIKVVPVIACVAHAIKMQAAGVDAIVAEGAESGGHVGELHTMPLIPQIVDAV
;
A
#
# COMPACT_ATOMS: atom_id res chain seq x y z
N MET A 1 7.05 11.93 20.47
CA MET A 1 6.95 10.94 19.37
C MET A 1 5.65 10.18 19.55
N ILE A 2 4.79 10.14 18.56
CA ILE A 2 3.52 9.40 18.61
C ILE A 2 3.88 7.91 18.50
N LYS A 3 3.66 7.15 19.58
CA LYS A 3 3.80 5.68 19.52
C LYS A 3 2.58 5.12 18.80
N SER A 4 2.79 4.50 17.64
CA SER A 4 1.74 3.88 16.84
C SER A 4 2.19 2.50 16.40
N ARG A 5 1.32 1.50 16.57
CA ARG A 5 1.57 0.12 16.13
C ARG A 5 1.93 0.03 14.65
N ILE A 6 1.35 0.89 13.80
CA ILE A 6 1.65 0.91 12.38
C ILE A 6 3.10 1.34 12.11
N CYS A 7 3.67 2.23 12.93
CA CYS A 7 5.08 2.62 12.80
C CYS A 7 6.00 1.43 13.09
N GLU A 8 5.67 0.61 14.08
CA GLU A 8 6.44 -0.60 14.41
C GLU A 8 6.33 -1.66 13.31
N ILE A 9 5.13 -1.88 12.75
CA ILE A 9 4.89 -2.86 11.70
C ILE A 9 5.67 -2.53 10.43
N LEU A 10 5.72 -1.25 10.05
CA LEU A 10 6.28 -0.79 8.77
C LEU A 10 7.67 -0.17 8.88
N GLY A 11 8.19 0.01 10.09
CA GLY A 11 9.51 0.59 10.33
C GLY A 11 9.60 2.08 10.00
N ILE A 12 8.49 2.83 10.11
CA ILE A 12 8.40 4.28 9.84
C ILE A 12 8.36 5.09 11.13
N GLU A 13 8.76 6.36 11.07
CA GLU A 13 8.83 7.23 12.23
C GLU A 13 7.47 7.86 12.58
N TYR A 14 6.73 8.28 11.56
CA TYR A 14 5.41 8.90 11.68
C TYR A 14 4.33 8.04 11.03
N PRO A 15 3.13 7.91 11.63
CA PRO A 15 2.02 7.15 11.06
C PRO A 15 1.34 7.92 9.91
N ILE A 16 2.11 8.28 8.92
CA ILE A 16 1.68 9.06 7.76
C ILE A 16 2.06 8.33 6.48
N PHE A 17 1.06 8.06 5.63
CA PHE A 17 1.25 7.43 4.33
C PHE A 17 0.94 8.44 3.23
N GLN A 18 1.82 8.55 2.27
CA GLN A 18 1.47 9.21 1.02
C GLN A 18 0.67 8.25 0.15
N GLY A 19 -0.42 8.70 -0.42
CA GLY A 19 -1.27 7.88 -1.29
C GLY A 19 -0.60 7.48 -2.60
N GLY A 20 -0.94 6.30 -3.13
CA GLY A 20 -0.49 5.83 -4.43
C GLY A 20 -1.21 6.54 -5.59
N MET A 21 -0.93 7.81 -5.80
CA MET A 21 -1.55 8.65 -6.81
C MET A 21 -1.03 8.33 -8.20
N ALA A 22 -1.91 7.88 -9.10
CA ALA A 22 -1.57 7.68 -10.51
C ALA A 22 -0.90 8.93 -11.10
N TRP A 23 0.14 8.75 -11.92
CA TRP A 23 0.88 9.80 -12.62
C TRP A 23 1.72 10.74 -11.74
N VAL A 24 1.55 10.73 -10.41
CA VAL A 24 2.19 11.69 -9.47
C VAL A 24 3.13 10.99 -8.52
N ALA A 25 2.76 9.81 -8.03
CA ALA A 25 3.54 9.08 -7.02
C ALA A 25 4.69 8.30 -7.67
N ASP A 26 5.77 9.02 -7.95
CA ASP A 26 7.03 8.54 -8.50
C ASP A 26 8.09 8.24 -7.42
N ALA A 27 9.29 7.93 -7.86
CA ALA A 27 10.42 7.64 -6.97
C ALA A 27 10.84 8.83 -6.12
N GLU A 28 10.84 10.05 -6.69
CA GLU A 28 11.24 11.26 -5.97
C GLU A 28 10.27 11.57 -4.83
N LEU A 29 8.96 11.53 -5.11
CA LEU A 29 7.95 11.78 -4.09
C LEU A 29 7.99 10.69 -3.01
N ALA A 30 8.06 9.43 -3.40
CA ALA A 30 8.14 8.33 -2.44
C ALA A 30 9.38 8.43 -1.55
N ALA A 31 10.54 8.70 -2.11
CA ALA A 31 11.77 8.88 -1.36
C ALA A 31 11.72 10.10 -0.43
N ALA A 32 11.16 11.24 -0.89
CA ALA A 32 11.04 12.44 -0.07
C ALA A 32 10.17 12.21 1.17
N VAL A 33 9.01 11.54 1.00
CA VAL A 33 8.13 11.19 2.12
C VAL A 33 8.80 10.20 3.08
N SER A 34 9.47 9.18 2.56
CA SER A 34 10.19 8.20 3.37
C SER A 34 11.34 8.85 4.14
N ASN A 35 12.12 9.72 3.52
CA ASN A 35 13.19 10.48 4.18
C ASN A 35 12.66 11.43 5.27
N ALA A 36 11.43 11.93 5.13
CA ALA A 36 10.74 12.72 6.14
C ALA A 36 10.14 11.88 7.29
N GLY A 37 10.27 10.55 7.24
CA GLY A 37 9.83 9.62 8.30
C GLY A 37 8.44 9.02 8.12
N GLY A 38 7.73 9.34 7.03
CA GLY A 38 6.47 8.69 6.64
C GLY A 38 6.68 7.44 5.78
N LEU A 39 5.61 6.93 5.19
CA LEU A 39 5.65 5.89 4.16
C LEU A 39 5.40 6.51 2.79
N GLY A 40 6.43 6.59 1.97
CA GLY A 40 6.32 6.92 0.55
C GLY A 40 5.87 5.72 -0.27
N LEU A 41 5.01 5.94 -1.25
CA LEU A 41 4.49 4.89 -2.12
C LEU A 41 4.71 5.24 -3.60
N ILE A 42 5.30 4.33 -4.35
CA ILE A 42 5.38 4.39 -5.81
C ILE A 42 4.05 3.86 -6.38
N SER A 43 3.47 4.56 -7.32
CA SER A 43 2.25 4.11 -7.99
C SER A 43 2.56 3.18 -9.16
N ALA A 44 1.97 1.99 -9.14
CA ALA A 44 1.95 1.09 -10.29
C ALA A 44 0.66 1.24 -11.14
N ILE A 45 -0.15 2.23 -10.87
CA ILE A 45 -1.43 2.45 -11.56
C ILE A 45 -1.17 3.00 -12.96
N ASN A 46 -1.72 2.31 -13.97
CA ASN A 46 -1.56 2.67 -15.39
C ASN A 46 -0.10 2.77 -15.88
N ALA A 47 0.83 2.14 -15.19
CA ALA A 47 2.24 2.08 -15.59
C ALA A 47 2.62 0.69 -16.12
N GLY A 48 3.49 0.64 -17.09
CA GLY A 48 4.09 -0.62 -17.54
C GLY A 48 5.03 -1.20 -16.48
N THR A 49 5.15 -2.53 -16.43
CA THR A 49 5.94 -3.24 -15.41
C THR A 49 7.38 -2.73 -15.33
N GLU A 50 8.04 -2.53 -16.47
CA GLU A 50 9.41 -2.01 -16.51
C GLU A 50 9.53 -0.55 -16.06
N ALA A 51 8.53 0.26 -16.31
CA ALA A 51 8.51 1.64 -15.78
C ALA A 51 8.46 1.63 -14.26
N VAL A 52 7.60 0.80 -13.65
CA VAL A 52 7.53 0.64 -12.19
C VAL A 52 8.85 0.08 -11.63
N ARG A 53 9.48 -0.87 -12.31
CA ARG A 53 10.79 -1.41 -11.93
C ARG A 53 11.85 -0.31 -11.87
N ASN A 54 11.89 0.55 -12.88
CA ASN A 54 12.83 1.67 -12.93
C ASN A 54 12.58 2.67 -11.80
N GLU A 55 11.32 2.97 -11.47
CA GLU A 55 10.97 3.83 -10.34
C GLU A 55 11.41 3.20 -9.01
N ILE A 56 11.23 1.90 -8.80
CA ILE A 56 11.71 1.20 -7.61
C ILE A 56 13.23 1.31 -7.48
N ARG A 57 13.96 1.03 -8.56
CA ARG A 57 15.44 1.11 -8.57
C ARG A 57 15.93 2.53 -8.31
N LYS A 58 15.28 3.52 -8.92
CA LYS A 58 15.56 4.94 -8.68
C LYS A 58 15.30 5.32 -7.22
N CYS A 59 14.15 4.93 -6.65
CA CYS A 59 13.82 5.19 -5.26
C CYS A 59 14.89 4.64 -4.30
N LYS A 60 15.40 3.43 -4.55
CA LYS A 60 16.49 2.83 -3.77
C LYS A 60 17.81 3.62 -3.81
N THR A 61 18.03 4.47 -4.83
CA THR A 61 19.18 5.37 -4.87
C THR A 61 18.94 6.68 -4.12
N LEU A 62 17.69 7.03 -3.84
CA LEU A 62 17.28 8.28 -3.21
C LEU A 62 17.02 8.16 -1.69
N THR A 63 16.77 6.93 -1.21
CA THR A 63 16.48 6.67 0.20
C THR A 63 16.89 5.26 0.62
N ASP A 64 17.33 5.12 1.87
CA ASP A 64 17.52 3.87 2.58
C ASP A 64 16.36 3.58 3.56
N LYS A 65 15.36 4.46 3.60
CA LYS A 65 14.19 4.34 4.45
C LYS A 65 13.12 3.43 3.81
N PRO A 66 12.19 2.87 4.62
CA PRO A 66 11.08 2.08 4.08
C PRO A 66 10.24 2.88 3.08
N PHE A 67 9.98 2.29 1.93
CA PHE A 67 8.99 2.75 0.96
C PHE A 67 8.20 1.54 0.42
N GLY A 68 7.08 1.78 -0.20
CA GLY A 68 6.25 0.73 -0.75
C GLY A 68 5.81 0.99 -2.19
N VAL A 69 5.06 0.03 -2.73
CA VAL A 69 4.44 0.12 -4.06
C VAL A 69 2.94 -0.07 -3.93
N ASN A 70 2.17 0.80 -4.57
CA ASN A 70 0.72 0.70 -4.64
C ASN A 70 0.28 0.04 -5.94
N ILE A 71 -0.46 -1.08 -5.84
CA ILE A 71 -0.94 -1.86 -6.98
C ILE A 71 -2.46 -1.72 -7.11
N MET A 72 -2.94 -1.41 -8.31
CA MET A 72 -4.34 -1.60 -8.67
C MET A 72 -4.54 -3.05 -9.15
N LEU A 73 -5.23 -3.88 -8.35
CA LEU A 73 -5.31 -5.32 -8.60
C LEU A 73 -6.16 -5.70 -9.83
N GLN A 74 -6.95 -4.77 -10.36
CA GLN A 74 -7.70 -4.93 -11.61
C GLN A 74 -6.87 -4.57 -12.85
N ALA A 75 -5.64 -4.04 -12.70
CA ALA A 75 -4.78 -3.74 -13.83
C ALA A 75 -4.39 -5.02 -14.59
N PRO A 76 -4.31 -5.00 -15.93
CA PRO A 76 -3.98 -6.19 -16.72
C PRO A 76 -2.62 -6.82 -16.34
N ASN A 77 -1.66 -5.99 -15.95
CA ASN A 77 -0.30 -6.38 -15.57
C ASN A 77 -0.11 -6.54 -14.05
N ALA A 78 -1.18 -6.60 -13.26
CA ALA A 78 -1.09 -6.72 -11.80
C ALA A 78 -0.29 -7.97 -11.36
N ALA A 79 -0.39 -9.08 -12.09
CA ALA A 79 0.37 -10.29 -11.79
C ALA A 79 1.88 -10.09 -12.01
N GLU A 80 2.26 -9.52 -13.16
CA GLU A 80 3.68 -9.24 -13.48
C GLU A 80 4.30 -8.28 -12.45
N ILE A 81 3.54 -7.25 -12.04
CA ILE A 81 3.98 -6.31 -11.00
C ILE A 81 4.12 -7.01 -9.65
N ALA A 82 3.20 -7.92 -9.31
CA ALA A 82 3.27 -8.66 -8.06
C ALA A 82 4.52 -9.53 -7.96
N ASP A 83 4.92 -10.18 -9.04
CA ASP A 83 6.15 -10.98 -9.12
C ASP A 83 7.40 -10.07 -9.12
N MET A 84 7.38 -9.01 -9.90
CA MET A 84 8.47 -8.04 -10.01
C MET A 84 8.79 -7.35 -8.66
N ILE A 85 7.79 -7.09 -7.84
CA ILE A 85 7.96 -6.53 -6.48
C ILE A 85 8.81 -7.47 -5.62
N VAL A 86 8.60 -8.79 -5.73
CA VAL A 86 9.42 -9.80 -5.03
C VAL A 86 10.86 -9.78 -5.55
N GLU A 87 11.03 -9.80 -6.87
CA GLU A 87 12.35 -9.74 -7.53
C GLU A 87 13.14 -8.50 -7.11
N GLU A 88 12.48 -7.36 -7.07
CA GLU A 88 13.11 -6.10 -6.65
C GLU A 88 13.24 -5.96 -5.13
N GLY A 89 12.77 -6.92 -4.32
CA GLY A 89 12.93 -6.93 -2.88
C GLY A 89 12.20 -5.80 -2.15
N VAL A 90 11.10 -5.29 -2.72
CA VAL A 90 10.21 -4.32 -2.05
C VAL A 90 9.62 -4.97 -0.81
N LYS A 91 9.49 -4.22 0.28
CA LYS A 91 9.06 -4.76 1.58
C LYS A 91 7.64 -4.37 1.99
N ILE A 92 7.05 -3.41 1.32
CA ILE A 92 5.70 -2.92 1.65
C ILE A 92 4.88 -2.79 0.36
N VAL A 93 3.69 -3.37 0.37
CA VAL A 93 2.73 -3.28 -0.74
C VAL A 93 1.40 -2.76 -0.21
N THR A 94 0.88 -1.73 -0.84
CA THR A 94 -0.53 -1.34 -0.70
C THR A 94 -1.31 -1.77 -1.92
N THR A 95 -2.57 -2.13 -1.76
CA THR A 95 -3.39 -2.58 -2.89
C THR A 95 -4.75 -1.92 -2.88
N GLY A 96 -5.24 -1.58 -4.07
CA GLY A 96 -6.60 -1.10 -4.29
C GLY A 96 -7.31 -1.89 -5.38
N ALA A 97 -8.61 -1.67 -5.52
CA ALA A 97 -9.46 -2.24 -6.57
C ALA A 97 -9.35 -3.78 -6.67
N GLY A 98 -9.61 -4.48 -5.57
CA GLY A 98 -9.62 -5.94 -5.55
C GLY A 98 -9.06 -6.55 -4.26
N SER A 99 -8.98 -7.89 -4.23
CA SER A 99 -8.44 -8.64 -3.09
C SER A 99 -7.02 -9.11 -3.37
N PRO A 100 -6.05 -8.84 -2.48
CA PRO A 100 -4.69 -9.34 -2.61
C PRO A 100 -4.54 -10.83 -2.29
N ALA A 101 -5.61 -11.53 -1.92
CA ALA A 101 -5.57 -12.89 -1.36
C ALA A 101 -4.73 -13.89 -2.19
N LYS A 102 -4.80 -13.80 -3.53
CA LYS A 102 -4.04 -14.72 -4.41
C LYS A 102 -2.53 -14.48 -4.38
N TYR A 103 -2.07 -13.29 -4.00
CA TYR A 103 -0.65 -12.93 -3.92
C TYR A 103 -0.08 -13.04 -2.51
N LEU A 104 -0.94 -13.07 -1.49
CA LEU A 104 -0.52 -13.08 -0.09
C LEU A 104 0.48 -14.19 0.26
N PRO A 105 0.31 -15.47 -0.18
CA PRO A 105 1.27 -16.51 0.15
C PRO A 105 2.69 -16.14 -0.32
N MET A 106 2.84 -15.79 -1.59
CA MET A 106 4.12 -15.39 -2.18
C MET A 106 4.73 -14.18 -1.49
N TRP A 107 3.94 -13.14 -1.25
CA TRP A 107 4.45 -11.93 -0.60
C TRP A 107 4.88 -12.18 0.85
N LYS A 108 4.11 -12.98 1.60
CA LYS A 108 4.46 -13.33 2.98
C LYS A 108 5.71 -14.19 3.09
N GLU A 109 5.89 -15.16 2.21
CA GLU A 109 7.12 -15.96 2.12
C GLU A 109 8.37 -15.09 1.88
N ASN A 110 8.20 -13.95 1.19
CA ASN A 110 9.27 -12.98 0.93
C ASN A 110 9.34 -11.84 1.97
N GLY A 111 8.59 -11.94 3.06
CA GLY A 111 8.60 -10.97 4.16
C GLY A 111 8.00 -9.61 3.81
N ILE A 112 7.14 -9.55 2.78
CA ILE A 112 6.47 -8.34 2.33
C ILE A 112 5.26 -8.06 3.22
N LYS A 113 5.16 -6.82 3.71
CA LYS A 113 4.01 -6.30 4.44
C LYS A 113 2.92 -5.87 3.48
N VAL A 114 1.70 -6.35 3.69
CA VAL A 114 0.57 -6.12 2.79
C VAL A 114 -0.50 -5.29 3.48
N VAL A 115 -0.82 -4.14 2.89
CA VAL A 115 -1.75 -3.15 3.43
C VAL A 115 -2.80 -2.79 2.37
N PRO A 116 -3.89 -3.57 2.25
CA PRO A 116 -4.95 -3.28 1.29
C PRO A 116 -5.79 -2.07 1.69
N VAL A 117 -6.27 -1.35 0.68
CA VAL A 117 -7.30 -0.32 0.82
C VAL A 117 -8.67 -0.99 0.75
N ILE A 118 -9.52 -0.69 1.73
CA ILE A 118 -10.87 -1.25 1.84
C ILE A 118 -11.92 -0.15 2.07
N ALA A 119 -13.14 -0.37 1.62
CA ALA A 119 -14.21 0.63 1.66
C ALA A 119 -15.39 0.23 2.56
N CYS A 120 -15.36 -0.92 3.23
CA CYS A 120 -16.43 -1.34 4.14
C CYS A 120 -15.97 -2.39 5.16
N VAL A 121 -16.75 -2.56 6.22
CA VAL A 121 -16.50 -3.52 7.32
C VAL A 121 -16.33 -4.96 6.83
N ALA A 122 -17.19 -5.40 5.90
CA ALA A 122 -17.10 -6.77 5.36
C ALA A 122 -15.74 -7.04 4.67
N HIS A 123 -15.19 -6.04 3.98
CA HIS A 123 -13.85 -6.14 3.40
C HIS A 123 -12.77 -6.17 4.48
N ALA A 124 -12.89 -5.35 5.54
CA ALA A 124 -11.94 -5.36 6.66
C ALA A 124 -11.83 -6.75 7.30
N ILE A 125 -12.97 -7.34 7.68
CA ILE A 125 -13.04 -8.70 8.26
C ILE A 125 -12.39 -9.74 7.33
N LYS A 126 -12.70 -9.66 6.03
CA LYS A 126 -12.13 -10.57 5.03
C LYS A 126 -10.62 -10.43 4.91
N MET A 127 -10.09 -9.21 4.94
CA MET A 127 -8.64 -8.97 4.86
C MET A 127 -7.92 -9.39 6.14
N GLN A 128 -8.51 -9.13 7.31
CA GLN A 128 -7.99 -9.64 8.58
C GLN A 128 -7.91 -11.17 8.58
N ALA A 129 -8.99 -11.86 8.17
CA ALA A 129 -9.01 -13.32 8.06
C ALA A 129 -7.99 -13.86 7.04
N ALA A 130 -7.69 -13.11 5.98
CA ALA A 130 -6.65 -13.44 5.02
C ALA A 130 -5.22 -13.22 5.57
N GLY A 131 -5.08 -12.56 6.70
CA GLY A 131 -3.82 -12.35 7.40
C GLY A 131 -2.97 -11.21 6.85
N VAL A 132 -3.56 -10.12 6.36
CA VAL A 132 -2.84 -8.90 6.00
C VAL A 132 -2.23 -8.23 7.23
N ASP A 133 -1.21 -7.37 7.05
CA ASP A 133 -0.47 -6.78 8.17
C ASP A 133 -1.16 -5.53 8.74
N ALA A 134 -1.89 -4.80 7.91
CA ALA A 134 -2.73 -3.66 8.27
C ALA A 134 -3.74 -3.40 7.15
N ILE A 135 -4.65 -2.46 7.35
CA ILE A 135 -5.60 -2.01 6.33
C ILE A 135 -5.66 -0.49 6.28
N VAL A 136 -5.97 0.06 5.11
CA VAL A 136 -6.38 1.46 4.93
C VAL A 136 -7.89 1.47 4.73
N ALA A 137 -8.62 2.10 5.64
CA ALA A 137 -10.06 2.32 5.49
C ALA A 137 -10.29 3.62 4.72
N GLU A 138 -10.90 3.51 3.54
CA GLU A 138 -11.10 4.60 2.61
C GLU A 138 -12.56 4.99 2.53
N GLY A 139 -12.86 6.24 2.92
CA GLY A 139 -14.20 6.83 2.79
C GLY A 139 -14.39 7.54 1.46
N ALA A 140 -15.64 7.96 1.20
CA ALA A 140 -16.05 8.66 -0.02
C ALA A 140 -15.37 10.04 -0.20
N GLU A 141 -14.76 10.59 0.83
CA GLU A 141 -14.00 11.85 0.78
C GLU A 141 -12.60 11.69 0.16
N SER A 142 -12.24 10.48 -0.21
CA SER A 142 -10.99 10.14 -0.88
C SER A 142 -11.02 10.48 -2.38
N GLY A 143 -10.00 10.08 -3.13
CA GLY A 143 -9.90 10.29 -4.58
C GLY A 143 -9.73 8.98 -5.36
N GLY A 144 -10.05 9.01 -6.66
CA GLY A 144 -9.97 7.85 -7.54
C GLY A 144 -11.19 6.93 -7.44
N HIS A 145 -10.98 5.63 -7.27
CA HIS A 145 -12.06 4.64 -7.06
C HIS A 145 -12.38 4.59 -5.57
N VAL A 146 -13.43 5.25 -5.15
CA VAL A 146 -13.83 5.36 -3.75
C VAL A 146 -15.08 4.53 -3.43
N GLY A 147 -15.26 4.18 -2.16
CA GLY A 147 -16.48 3.59 -1.66
C GLY A 147 -17.61 4.60 -1.45
N GLU A 148 -18.79 4.09 -1.08
CA GLU A 148 -19.98 4.93 -0.86
C GLU A 148 -20.08 5.44 0.60
N LEU A 149 -19.37 4.83 1.54
CA LEU A 149 -19.44 5.19 2.95
C LEU A 149 -18.52 6.37 3.27
N HIS A 150 -19.01 7.29 4.10
CA HIS A 150 -18.23 8.41 4.58
C HIS A 150 -17.23 7.97 5.67
N THR A 151 -16.07 8.62 5.72
CA THR A 151 -14.96 8.30 6.63
C THR A 151 -15.38 8.30 8.10
N MET A 152 -16.14 9.31 8.53
CA MET A 152 -16.53 9.46 9.94
C MET A 152 -17.36 8.29 10.49
N PRO A 153 -18.38 7.75 9.80
CA PRO A 153 -19.08 6.57 10.27
C PRO A 153 -18.33 5.25 9.95
N LEU A 154 -17.47 5.21 8.94
CA LEU A 154 -16.76 4.01 8.51
C LEU A 154 -15.67 3.58 9.51
N ILE A 155 -14.83 4.51 9.93
CA ILE A 155 -13.66 4.21 10.75
C ILE A 155 -14.01 3.53 12.07
N PRO A 156 -14.93 4.06 12.92
CA PRO A 156 -15.27 3.38 14.17
C PRO A 156 -15.85 1.98 13.94
N GLN A 157 -16.67 1.78 12.92
CA GLN A 157 -17.23 0.47 12.59
C GLN A 157 -16.14 -0.55 12.21
N ILE A 158 -15.10 -0.11 11.49
CA ILE A 158 -13.98 -0.97 11.14
C ILE A 158 -13.14 -1.30 12.38
N VAL A 159 -12.82 -0.29 13.20
CA VAL A 159 -12.03 -0.48 14.42
C VAL A 159 -12.70 -1.43 15.41
N ASP A 160 -14.03 -1.42 15.47
CA ASP A 160 -14.80 -2.35 16.34
C ASP A 160 -14.86 -3.78 15.76
N ALA A 161 -14.63 -3.94 14.47
CA ALA A 161 -14.80 -5.21 13.77
C ALA A 161 -13.50 -6.04 13.60
N VAL A 162 -12.30 -5.40 13.67
CA VAL A 162 -11.01 -6.05 13.35
C VAL A 162 -9.87 -5.65 14.29
#